data_f97ddd1b759abb4646c0fbf01c9bba6e
#
_entry.id   f97ddd1b759abb4646c0fbf01c9bba6e
#
_cell.length_a   1.000
_cell.length_b   1.000
_cell.length_c   1.000
_cell.angle_alpha   90.00
_cell.angle_beta   90.00
_cell.angle_gamma   90.00
#
_symmetry.space_group_name_H-M   'P 1'
#
loop_
_entity.id
_entity.type
_entity.pdbx_description
1 polymer ?
#
loop_
_entity_poly.entity_id
_entity_poly.type
_entity_poly.pdbx_seq_one_letter_code
_entity_poly.pdbx_strand_id
1 'polypeptide(L)'
;MIKQSEVTDLLSRCSYRSDPSEFRAAVLSQIIDVTDRISAPLGGLMLGMDGSTYEASVEKRFPSVRMGLVKLGHFLVDVSDYIRVGAHRSMFADPIAVARLERERQTYSIPLTGAGISLDGASARSSFRRSVFEAFRSKQLELLDRPMTTTLLDLCAYLVGGSFRIDERDGVRHMILCGTRTCPVTGEPLGRDVVISETEGWAPCPHDENEPIYLTDVLRLGEAFAEEGSNQQAYTRSMNVLEHLLLAHFVMSMSANPVTAGALEDFTILMDGPLALFGEPASFHGAIMKMLHDLRTRRPEAKLRVVGVAKTGRVVEHGHELAEILQGERYRDCCLVLPISDEYRYRYIDYGAKDPSKNHGAETYYGQPFLVRGTNGAIYELHVAYPFARKGAGFQQAKMDLDHYEGVMMEAISLLELFGTPLWENANIVQHLAHKTASIAERPAGRTLDAFIRSVLTRR
;
A
#
# COMPACT_ATOMS: atom_id res chain seq x y z
N MET A 1 -5.77 29.86 -27.98
CA MET A 1 -6.65 28.74 -27.68
C MET A 1 -7.80 29.09 -26.72
N ILE A 2 -7.59 29.96 -25.72
CA ILE A 2 -8.62 30.33 -24.70
C ILE A 2 -9.70 31.30 -25.21
N LYS A 3 -9.58 31.81 -26.44
CA LYS A 3 -10.54 32.75 -27.03
C LYS A 3 -11.51 32.16 -28.06
N GLN A 4 -11.66 30.84 -28.08
CA GLN A 4 -12.70 30.22 -28.91
C GLN A 4 -14.04 30.32 -28.18
N SER A 5 -15.06 30.83 -28.85
CA SER A 5 -16.40 31.06 -28.29
C SER A 5 -17.01 29.80 -27.65
N GLU A 6 -16.76 28.64 -28.26
CA GLU A 6 -17.24 27.33 -27.79
C GLU A 6 -16.63 26.92 -26.45
N VAL A 7 -15.34 27.21 -26.22
CA VAL A 7 -14.66 26.96 -24.95
C VAL A 7 -15.21 27.88 -23.87
N THR A 8 -15.41 29.16 -24.19
CA THR A 8 -15.97 30.15 -23.24
C THR A 8 -17.42 29.79 -22.89
N ASP A 9 -18.22 29.36 -23.88
CA ASP A 9 -19.59 28.93 -23.65
C ASP A 9 -19.66 27.64 -22.80
N LEU A 10 -18.79 26.67 -23.06
CA LEU A 10 -18.68 25.46 -22.23
C LEU A 10 -18.32 25.83 -20.79
N LEU A 11 -17.27 26.63 -20.59
CA LEU A 11 -16.80 27.02 -19.26
C LEU A 11 -17.86 27.85 -18.49
N SER A 12 -18.65 28.67 -19.17
CA SER A 12 -19.74 29.45 -18.53
C SER A 12 -20.88 28.59 -17.97
N ARG A 13 -21.01 27.37 -18.47
CA ARG A 13 -22.00 26.38 -18.03
C ARG A 13 -21.43 25.42 -16.96
N CYS A 14 -20.12 25.45 -16.74
CA CYS A 14 -19.49 24.65 -15.70
C CYS A 14 -19.68 25.33 -14.35
N SER A 15 -20.10 24.57 -13.36
CA SER A 15 -20.08 24.97 -11.96
C SER A 15 -19.11 24.07 -11.20
N TYR A 16 -18.41 24.65 -10.26
CA TYR A 16 -17.60 23.92 -9.31
C TYR A 16 -17.99 24.33 -7.88
N ARG A 17 -17.77 23.44 -6.96
CA ARG A 17 -18.08 23.70 -5.56
C ARG A 17 -17.00 24.61 -4.97
N SER A 18 -17.38 25.74 -4.42
CA SER A 18 -16.45 26.74 -3.89
C SER A 18 -16.75 27.20 -2.47
N ASP A 19 -17.91 26.83 -1.90
CA ASP A 19 -18.33 27.33 -0.60
C ASP A 19 -18.22 26.24 0.49
N PRO A 20 -17.24 26.35 1.42
CA PRO A 20 -17.09 25.43 2.54
C PRO A 20 -18.15 25.61 3.62
N SER A 21 -19.01 26.63 3.54
CA SER A 21 -20.04 26.91 4.55
C SER A 21 -21.03 25.78 4.74
N GLU A 22 -21.31 25.02 3.68
CA GLU A 22 -22.23 23.88 3.72
C GLU A 22 -21.77 22.75 4.65
N PHE A 23 -20.45 22.58 4.84
CA PHE A 23 -19.95 21.50 5.72
C PHE A 23 -19.55 22.01 7.10
N ARG A 24 -19.48 23.30 7.30
CA ARG A 24 -18.98 23.89 8.55
C ARG A 24 -19.65 23.30 9.79
N ALA A 25 -20.97 23.21 9.77
CA ALA A 25 -21.71 22.62 10.88
C ALA A 25 -21.42 21.13 11.07
N ALA A 26 -21.32 20.37 9.97
CA ALA A 26 -21.00 18.95 10.02
C ALA A 26 -19.58 18.69 10.55
N VAL A 27 -18.60 19.47 10.10
CA VAL A 27 -17.21 19.37 10.58
C VAL A 27 -17.13 19.71 12.06
N LEU A 28 -17.70 20.85 12.47
CA LEU A 28 -17.65 21.30 13.87
C LEU A 28 -18.35 20.35 14.84
N SER A 29 -19.32 19.56 14.37
CA SER A 29 -20.00 18.56 15.19
C SER A 29 -19.26 17.22 15.31
N GLN A 30 -18.33 16.93 14.42
CA GLN A 30 -17.64 15.64 14.35
C GLN A 30 -16.13 15.74 14.63
N ILE A 31 -15.57 16.96 14.60
CA ILE A 31 -14.15 17.18 14.87
C ILE A 31 -13.85 16.93 16.35
N ILE A 32 -12.76 16.23 16.59
CA ILE A 32 -12.29 15.88 17.93
C ILE A 32 -10.95 16.54 18.15
N ASP A 33 -10.83 17.33 19.22
CA ASP A 33 -9.55 17.87 19.69
C ASP A 33 -8.84 16.79 20.52
N VAL A 34 -7.65 16.39 20.06
CA VAL A 34 -6.84 15.36 20.71
C VAL A 34 -5.51 15.89 21.21
N THR A 35 -5.34 17.19 21.28
CA THR A 35 -4.08 17.87 21.63
C THR A 35 -3.51 17.36 22.95
N ASP A 36 -4.33 17.26 23.99
CA ASP A 36 -3.91 16.81 25.32
C ASP A 36 -3.63 15.28 25.40
N ARG A 37 -3.98 14.54 24.36
CA ARG A 37 -3.77 13.08 24.27
C ARG A 37 -2.44 12.73 23.57
N ILE A 38 -1.83 13.71 22.92
CA ILE A 38 -0.56 13.52 22.19
C ILE A 38 0.59 13.71 23.16
N SER A 39 1.46 12.70 23.24
CA SER A 39 2.68 12.76 24.03
C SER A 39 3.91 12.61 23.14
N ALA A 40 5.02 13.26 23.51
CA ALA A 40 6.25 13.12 22.76
C ALA A 40 6.69 11.63 22.73
N PRO A 41 7.01 11.08 21.56
CA PRO A 41 7.49 9.70 21.45
C PRO A 41 8.84 9.56 22.16
N LEU A 42 9.01 8.45 22.88
CA LEU A 42 10.22 8.20 23.68
C LEU A 42 11.21 7.26 22.96
N GLY A 43 10.75 6.50 21.99
CA GLY A 43 11.58 5.50 21.32
C GLY A 43 10.77 4.65 20.33
N GLY A 44 11.27 3.43 20.09
CA GLY A 44 10.68 2.47 19.17
C GLY A 44 11.32 2.50 17.78
N LEU A 45 10.87 1.58 16.94
CA LEU A 45 11.29 1.48 15.55
C LEU A 45 10.19 1.93 14.61
N MET A 46 10.55 2.68 13.57
CA MET A 46 9.63 3.11 12.53
C MET A 46 10.13 2.68 11.16
N LEU A 47 9.31 1.92 10.44
CA LEU A 47 9.56 1.44 9.09
C LEU A 47 8.67 2.20 8.11
N GLY A 48 9.25 3.06 7.29
CA GLY A 48 8.57 3.67 6.15
C GLY A 48 8.66 2.77 4.92
N MET A 49 7.57 2.63 4.18
CA MET A 49 7.48 1.81 2.97
C MET A 49 6.79 2.58 1.84
N ASP A 50 7.33 2.45 0.63
CA ASP A 50 6.77 3.05 -0.58
C ASP A 50 7.18 2.24 -1.81
N GLY A 51 6.44 2.39 -2.90
CA GLY A 51 6.72 1.76 -4.18
C GLY A 51 6.63 2.73 -5.35
N SER A 52 7.26 2.35 -6.43
CA SER A 52 7.14 3.05 -7.71
C SER A 52 7.15 2.06 -8.88
N THR A 53 6.58 2.50 -9.99
CA THR A 53 6.55 1.71 -11.22
C THR A 53 7.09 2.51 -12.38
N TYR A 54 7.73 1.82 -13.29
CA TYR A 54 8.21 2.38 -14.53
C TYR A 54 7.99 1.40 -15.67
N GLU A 55 7.52 1.88 -16.81
CA GLU A 55 7.40 1.11 -18.04
C GLU A 55 8.31 1.70 -19.11
N ALA A 56 9.18 0.89 -19.70
CA ALA A 56 10.10 1.29 -20.73
C ALA A 56 9.83 0.54 -22.05
N SER A 57 10.01 1.21 -23.18
CA SER A 57 10.12 0.53 -24.47
C SER A 57 11.50 -0.09 -24.59
N VAL A 58 11.56 -1.35 -24.98
CA VAL A 58 12.83 -2.08 -25.18
C VAL A 58 13.66 -1.42 -26.27
N GLU A 59 13.01 -1.05 -27.38
CA GLU A 59 13.66 -0.37 -28.50
C GLU A 59 12.79 0.75 -29.06
N LYS A 60 13.43 1.86 -29.46
CA LYS A 60 12.71 3.00 -30.06
C LYS A 60 11.99 2.65 -31.36
N ARG A 61 12.51 1.67 -32.11
CA ARG A 61 11.90 1.19 -33.37
C ARG A 61 10.67 0.33 -33.14
N PHE A 62 10.58 -0.30 -31.96
CA PHE A 62 9.49 -1.17 -31.56
C PHE A 62 8.89 -0.69 -30.24
N PRO A 63 8.20 0.45 -30.23
CA PRO A 63 7.67 1.04 -28.99
C PRO A 63 6.57 0.19 -28.34
N SER A 64 6.04 -0.78 -29.07
CA SER A 64 5.06 -1.76 -28.59
C SER A 64 5.69 -2.85 -27.70
N VAL A 65 7.01 -3.11 -27.84
CA VAL A 65 7.73 -4.06 -26.98
C VAL A 65 8.14 -3.36 -25.71
N ARG A 66 7.56 -3.74 -24.58
CA ARG A 66 7.66 -3.00 -23.32
C ARG A 66 8.08 -3.91 -22.16
N MET A 67 8.76 -3.33 -21.21
CA MET A 67 9.15 -3.99 -19.96
C MET A 67 8.84 -3.08 -18.78
N GLY A 68 8.29 -3.65 -17.71
CA GLY A 68 8.01 -2.96 -16.47
C GLY A 68 9.08 -3.18 -15.41
N LEU A 69 9.20 -2.22 -14.52
CA LEU A 69 9.94 -2.34 -13.28
C LEU A 69 9.04 -1.88 -12.14
N VAL A 70 8.86 -2.74 -11.16
CA VAL A 70 8.33 -2.37 -9.85
C VAL A 70 9.52 -2.22 -8.90
N LYS A 71 9.61 -1.09 -8.24
CA LYS A 71 10.64 -0.84 -7.23
C LYS A 71 9.96 -0.56 -5.91
N LEU A 72 10.29 -1.34 -4.90
CA LEU A 72 9.86 -1.12 -3.53
C LEU A 72 11.04 -0.59 -2.73
N GLY A 73 10.77 0.36 -1.85
CA GLY A 73 11.74 0.91 -0.93
C GLY A 73 11.22 0.85 0.49
N HIS A 74 12.09 0.49 1.42
CA HIS A 74 11.81 0.72 2.82
C HIS A 74 12.97 1.41 3.53
N PHE A 75 12.60 2.08 4.60
CA PHE A 75 13.51 2.85 5.41
C PHE A 75 13.19 2.64 6.90
N LEU A 76 14.14 2.07 7.64
CA LEU A 76 14.01 1.81 9.07
C LEU A 76 14.68 2.91 9.86
N VAL A 77 14.00 3.44 10.89
CA VAL A 77 14.50 4.46 11.80
C VAL A 77 14.36 3.99 13.25
N ASP A 78 15.42 4.10 14.02
CA ASP A 78 15.34 4.11 15.47
C ASP A 78 14.94 5.51 15.93
N VAL A 79 13.76 5.62 16.55
CA VAL A 79 13.19 6.90 17.00
C VAL A 79 14.06 7.52 18.11
N SER A 80 14.63 6.71 19.02
CA SER A 80 15.48 7.20 20.08
C SER A 80 16.77 7.81 19.53
N ASP A 81 17.36 7.16 18.51
CA ASP A 81 18.55 7.68 17.83
C ASP A 81 18.25 9.01 17.11
N TYR A 82 17.08 9.10 16.46
CA TYR A 82 16.65 10.33 15.80
C TYR A 82 16.47 11.48 16.79
N ILE A 83 15.83 11.23 17.95
CA ILE A 83 15.64 12.21 19.01
C ILE A 83 17.01 12.66 19.59
N ARG A 84 17.92 11.71 19.85
CA ARG A 84 19.25 11.97 20.42
C ARG A 84 20.11 12.86 19.52
N VAL A 85 20.02 12.68 18.22
CA VAL A 85 20.75 13.50 17.24
C VAL A 85 20.21 14.92 17.17
N GLY A 86 19.00 15.19 17.73
CA GLY A 86 18.40 16.51 17.76
C GLY A 86 17.96 17.02 16.39
N ALA A 87 17.84 16.14 15.39
CA ALA A 87 17.48 16.50 14.02
C ALA A 87 16.12 17.23 13.93
N HIS A 88 15.21 16.95 14.86
CA HIS A 88 13.89 17.59 14.96
C HIS A 88 13.90 19.04 15.46
N ARG A 89 15.02 19.51 16.08
CA ARG A 89 15.16 20.87 16.67
C ARG A 89 15.92 21.84 15.78
N SER A 90 16.55 21.35 14.73
CA SER A 90 17.40 22.16 13.85
C SER A 90 16.70 22.39 12.51
N MET A 91 16.66 23.64 12.07
CA MET A 91 16.27 23.98 10.68
C MET A 91 17.25 23.39 9.64
N PHE A 92 18.43 22.96 10.10
CA PHE A 92 19.44 22.29 9.30
C PHE A 92 19.70 20.92 9.89
N ALA A 93 19.22 19.87 9.21
CA ALA A 93 19.57 18.50 9.59
C ALA A 93 21.09 18.31 9.48
N ASP A 94 21.71 17.74 10.52
CA ASP A 94 23.11 17.35 10.47
C ASP A 94 23.34 16.36 9.31
N PRO A 95 24.18 16.68 8.32
CA PRO A 95 24.42 15.79 7.18
C PRO A 95 24.97 14.43 7.59
N ILE A 96 25.71 14.34 8.72
CA ILE A 96 26.24 13.07 9.24
C ILE A 96 25.11 12.23 9.83
N ALA A 97 24.16 12.86 10.52
CA ALA A 97 22.99 12.19 11.07
C ALA A 97 22.08 11.65 9.95
N VAL A 98 21.82 12.47 8.94
CA VAL A 98 21.07 12.06 7.74
C VAL A 98 21.80 10.90 7.02
N ALA A 99 23.13 10.97 6.88
CA ALA A 99 23.91 9.92 6.25
C ALA A 99 23.92 8.61 7.06
N ARG A 100 23.80 8.67 8.39
CA ARG A 100 23.61 7.46 9.24
C ARG A 100 22.24 6.84 9.02
N LEU A 101 21.19 7.65 9.02
CA LEU A 101 19.84 7.22 8.70
C LEU A 101 19.78 6.58 7.30
N GLU A 102 20.50 7.14 6.32
CA GLU A 102 20.54 6.62 4.95
C GLU A 102 21.15 5.22 4.81
N ARG A 103 21.85 4.67 5.81
CA ARG A 103 22.41 3.32 5.77
C ARG A 103 21.37 2.22 5.97
N GLU A 104 20.25 2.53 6.59
CA GLU A 104 19.16 1.60 6.90
C GLU A 104 18.10 1.53 5.80
N ARG A 105 18.52 1.79 4.54
CA ARG A 105 17.66 1.72 3.36
C ARG A 105 17.83 0.41 2.65
N GLN A 106 16.73 -0.19 2.26
CA GLN A 106 16.72 -1.33 1.36
C GLN A 106 15.78 -1.10 0.18
N THR A 107 16.17 -1.61 -0.98
CA THR A 107 15.38 -1.53 -2.20
C THR A 107 15.23 -2.90 -2.84
N TYR A 108 14.06 -3.16 -3.37
CA TYR A 108 13.75 -4.33 -4.16
C TYR A 108 13.41 -3.87 -5.58
N SER A 109 14.12 -4.39 -6.55
CA SER A 109 13.90 -4.07 -7.96
C SER A 109 13.36 -5.31 -8.68
N ILE A 110 12.11 -5.25 -9.09
CA ILE A 110 11.34 -6.38 -9.60
C ILE A 110 11.02 -6.11 -11.07
N PRO A 111 11.79 -6.70 -12.01
CA PRO A 111 11.48 -6.61 -13.42
C PRO A 111 10.25 -7.48 -13.74
N LEU A 112 9.32 -6.91 -14.51
CA LEU A 112 8.12 -7.60 -14.99
C LEU A 112 8.07 -7.50 -16.52
N THR A 113 7.81 -8.61 -17.20
CA THR A 113 7.65 -8.58 -18.65
C THR A 113 6.39 -7.84 -19.04
N GLY A 114 6.37 -7.25 -20.23
CA GLY A 114 5.24 -6.49 -20.77
C GLY A 114 4.85 -6.98 -22.15
N ALA A 115 4.09 -6.15 -22.86
CA ALA A 115 3.63 -6.46 -24.21
C ALA A 115 4.81 -6.77 -25.16
N GLY A 116 4.63 -7.77 -25.98
CA GLY A 116 5.63 -8.19 -26.99
C GLY A 116 6.88 -8.89 -26.43
N ILE A 117 6.91 -9.24 -25.13
CA ILE A 117 8.04 -9.99 -24.52
C ILE A 117 7.59 -11.40 -24.21
N SER A 118 8.40 -12.35 -24.66
CA SER A 118 8.25 -13.79 -24.41
C SER A 118 9.40 -14.32 -23.56
N LEU A 119 9.09 -15.08 -22.52
CA LEU A 119 10.05 -15.89 -21.75
C LEU A 119 9.96 -17.34 -22.23
N ASP A 120 11.07 -17.87 -22.75
CA ASP A 120 11.18 -19.23 -23.21
C ASP A 120 10.08 -19.68 -24.21
N GLY A 121 9.64 -18.75 -25.06
CA GLY A 121 8.61 -19.01 -26.07
C GLY A 121 7.15 -18.95 -25.59
N ALA A 122 6.90 -18.65 -24.31
CA ALA A 122 5.56 -18.50 -23.78
C ALA A 122 4.87 -17.21 -24.29
N SER A 123 3.54 -17.13 -24.18
CA SER A 123 2.79 -15.91 -24.49
C SER A 123 3.23 -14.74 -23.62
N ALA A 124 2.98 -13.50 -24.04
CA ALA A 124 3.34 -12.32 -23.24
C ALA A 124 2.66 -12.33 -21.86
N ARG A 125 1.40 -12.75 -21.80
CA ARG A 125 0.65 -12.91 -20.53
C ARG A 125 1.25 -14.00 -19.64
N SER A 126 1.57 -15.16 -20.19
CA SER A 126 2.21 -16.24 -19.42
C SER A 126 3.60 -15.83 -18.94
N SER A 127 4.34 -15.10 -19.76
CA SER A 127 5.63 -14.51 -19.39
C SER A 127 5.50 -13.53 -18.23
N PHE A 128 4.46 -12.68 -18.23
CA PHE A 128 4.17 -11.77 -17.12
C PHE A 128 3.84 -12.54 -15.83
N ARG A 129 2.95 -13.53 -15.88
CA ARG A 129 2.61 -14.37 -14.72
C ARG A 129 3.85 -15.06 -14.14
N ARG A 130 4.70 -15.59 -15.02
CA ARG A 130 5.98 -16.19 -14.63
C ARG A 130 6.93 -15.19 -13.99
N SER A 131 7.07 -13.99 -14.54
CA SER A 131 7.94 -12.96 -13.95
C SER A 131 7.49 -12.53 -12.55
N VAL A 132 6.17 -12.48 -12.30
CA VAL A 132 5.61 -12.25 -10.95
C VAL A 132 5.97 -13.42 -10.01
N PHE A 133 5.81 -14.65 -10.46
CA PHE A 133 6.14 -15.84 -9.67
C PHE A 133 7.63 -15.90 -9.31
N GLU A 134 8.51 -15.66 -10.27
CA GLU A 134 9.97 -15.62 -10.06
C GLU A 134 10.36 -14.50 -9.07
N ALA A 135 9.68 -13.36 -9.11
CA ALA A 135 9.88 -12.29 -8.14
C ALA A 135 9.57 -12.74 -6.71
N PHE A 136 8.47 -13.45 -6.49
CA PHE A 136 8.08 -13.97 -5.16
C PHE A 136 9.04 -15.05 -4.63
N ARG A 137 9.76 -15.74 -5.49
CA ARG A 137 10.79 -16.73 -5.13
C ARG A 137 12.19 -16.13 -5.04
N SER A 138 12.35 -14.87 -5.39
CA SER A 138 13.67 -14.25 -5.42
C SER A 138 14.24 -14.05 -4.02
N LYS A 139 15.55 -14.21 -3.89
CA LYS A 139 16.28 -13.92 -2.65
C LYS A 139 16.15 -12.46 -2.21
N GLN A 140 15.81 -11.56 -3.09
CA GLN A 140 15.56 -10.16 -2.74
C GLN A 140 14.37 -10.00 -1.78
N LEU A 141 13.31 -10.81 -1.96
CA LEU A 141 12.10 -10.76 -1.12
C LEU A 141 12.10 -11.80 0.00
N GLU A 142 13.25 -12.40 0.30
CA GLU A 142 13.39 -13.29 1.46
C GLU A 142 13.77 -12.49 2.71
N LEU A 143 13.03 -12.68 3.79
CA LEU A 143 13.29 -12.02 5.08
C LEU A 143 13.46 -13.07 6.18
N LEU A 144 14.59 -13.03 6.90
CA LEU A 144 14.88 -13.93 8.00
C LEU A 144 14.68 -15.41 7.60
N ASP A 145 15.25 -15.79 6.46
CA ASP A 145 15.15 -17.13 5.85
C ASP A 145 13.72 -17.56 5.48
N ARG A 146 12.79 -16.61 5.41
CA ARG A 146 11.41 -16.85 5.03
C ARG A 146 11.13 -16.31 3.62
N PRO A 147 10.76 -17.16 2.64
CA PRO A 147 10.36 -16.72 1.32
C PRO A 147 9.04 -15.95 1.31
N MET A 148 8.85 -15.04 0.37
CA MET A 148 7.58 -14.32 0.19
C MET A 148 6.41 -15.27 -0.16
N THR A 149 6.68 -16.37 -0.85
CA THR A 149 5.69 -17.42 -1.17
C THR A 149 5.09 -18.06 0.08
N THR A 150 5.89 -18.24 1.13
CA THR A 150 5.43 -18.74 2.44
C THR A 150 4.43 -17.77 3.08
N THR A 151 4.70 -16.46 3.02
CA THR A 151 3.78 -15.44 3.51
C THR A 151 2.49 -15.39 2.70
N LEU A 152 2.58 -15.55 1.38
CA LEU A 152 1.39 -15.64 0.53
C LEU A 152 0.49 -16.81 0.92
N LEU A 153 1.06 -18.00 1.15
CA LEU A 153 0.31 -19.17 1.64
C LEU A 153 -0.35 -18.93 2.98
N ASP A 154 0.36 -18.31 3.93
CA ASP A 154 -0.22 -17.98 5.23
C ASP A 154 -1.39 -17.00 5.11
N LEU A 155 -1.27 -15.97 4.27
CA LEU A 155 -2.38 -15.06 4.01
C LEU A 155 -3.55 -15.76 3.36
N CYS A 156 -3.29 -16.70 2.43
CA CYS A 156 -4.32 -17.53 1.84
C CYS A 156 -5.08 -18.36 2.89
N ALA A 157 -4.41 -18.83 3.93
CA ALA A 157 -5.06 -19.57 5.02
C ALA A 157 -6.03 -18.70 5.85
N TYR A 158 -5.89 -17.39 5.83
CA TYR A 158 -6.83 -16.45 6.46
C TYR A 158 -8.08 -16.16 5.61
N LEU A 159 -8.07 -16.48 4.31
CA LEU A 159 -9.20 -16.23 3.40
C LEU A 159 -10.25 -17.33 3.54
N VAL A 160 -11.27 -17.07 4.34
CA VAL A 160 -12.38 -18.02 4.58
C VAL A 160 -13.38 -17.98 3.42
N GLY A 161 -13.79 -19.14 2.92
CA GLY A 161 -14.79 -19.25 1.84
C GLY A 161 -14.26 -18.93 0.44
N GLY A 162 -12.94 -18.84 0.28
CA GLY A 162 -12.29 -18.67 -1.01
C GLY A 162 -12.41 -19.88 -1.92
N SER A 163 -12.17 -19.66 -3.21
CA SER A 163 -12.13 -20.73 -4.23
C SER A 163 -10.84 -21.54 -4.18
N PHE A 164 -10.13 -21.53 -3.06
CA PHE A 164 -8.95 -22.32 -2.76
C PHE A 164 -8.88 -22.66 -1.28
N ARG A 165 -8.09 -23.67 -0.92
CA ARG A 165 -7.78 -24.06 0.46
C ARG A 165 -6.31 -24.41 0.59
N ILE A 166 -5.79 -24.29 1.80
CA ILE A 166 -4.44 -24.75 2.16
C ILE A 166 -4.57 -26.08 2.89
N ASP A 167 -3.78 -27.05 2.48
CA ASP A 167 -3.67 -28.41 3.07
C ASP A 167 -2.18 -28.71 3.33
N GLU A 168 -1.91 -29.58 4.30
CA GLU A 168 -0.56 -30.02 4.61
C GLU A 168 -0.50 -31.54 4.47
N ARG A 169 0.47 -32.01 3.66
CA ARG A 169 0.72 -33.44 3.41
C ARG A 169 2.22 -33.69 3.53
N ASP A 170 2.58 -34.65 4.32
CA ASP A 170 3.98 -35.06 4.53
C ASP A 170 4.91 -33.88 4.92
N GLY A 171 4.39 -32.95 5.73
CA GLY A 171 5.14 -31.75 6.15
C GLY A 171 5.31 -30.69 5.06
N VAL A 172 4.67 -30.84 3.90
CA VAL A 172 4.67 -29.86 2.82
C VAL A 172 3.26 -29.27 2.67
N ARG A 173 3.19 -27.95 2.64
CA ARG A 173 1.92 -27.25 2.41
C ARG A 173 1.58 -27.24 0.93
N HIS A 174 0.30 -27.34 0.67
CA HIS A 174 -0.27 -27.33 -0.68
C HIS A 174 -1.40 -26.32 -0.75
N MET A 175 -1.41 -25.52 -1.80
CA MET A 175 -2.58 -24.76 -2.19
C MET A 175 -3.40 -25.59 -3.15
N ILE A 176 -4.68 -25.76 -2.83
CA ILE A 176 -5.64 -26.48 -3.67
C ILE A 176 -6.60 -25.47 -4.26
N LEU A 177 -6.50 -25.21 -5.55
CA LEU A 177 -7.44 -24.39 -6.31
C LEU A 177 -8.65 -25.24 -6.66
N CYS A 178 -9.86 -24.80 -6.26
CA CYS A 178 -11.08 -25.53 -6.54
C CYS A 178 -11.42 -25.53 -8.04
N GLY A 179 -11.96 -26.63 -8.53
CA GLY A 179 -12.31 -26.81 -9.93
C GLY A 179 -13.29 -25.77 -10.51
N THR A 180 -14.05 -25.10 -9.65
CA THR A 180 -14.95 -23.99 -10.02
C THR A 180 -14.25 -22.65 -10.22
N ARG A 181 -12.97 -22.54 -9.85
CA ARG A 181 -12.20 -21.31 -10.02
C ARG A 181 -11.87 -21.09 -11.49
N THR A 182 -11.86 -19.82 -11.90
CA THR A 182 -11.40 -19.42 -13.24
C THR A 182 -9.92 -19.75 -13.41
N CYS A 183 -9.59 -20.44 -14.48
CA CYS A 183 -8.23 -20.75 -14.89
C CYS A 183 -7.49 -19.46 -15.28
N PRO A 184 -6.32 -19.17 -14.71
CA PRO A 184 -5.56 -17.97 -15.06
C PRO A 184 -4.94 -18.03 -16.47
N VAL A 185 -4.94 -19.21 -17.11
CA VAL A 185 -4.42 -19.44 -18.46
C VAL A 185 -5.50 -19.22 -19.50
N THR A 186 -6.67 -19.89 -19.35
CA THR A 186 -7.70 -19.93 -20.38
C THR A 186 -8.90 -19.02 -20.11
N GLY A 187 -9.09 -18.59 -18.86
CA GLY A 187 -10.29 -17.86 -18.47
C GLY A 187 -11.52 -18.72 -18.20
N GLU A 188 -11.44 -20.03 -18.48
CA GLU A 188 -12.52 -20.99 -18.23
C GLU A 188 -12.45 -21.58 -16.80
N PRO A 189 -13.51 -22.18 -16.24
CA PRO A 189 -13.41 -22.91 -14.99
C PRO A 189 -12.36 -24.03 -15.07
N LEU A 190 -11.58 -24.26 -14.00
CA LEU A 190 -10.54 -25.30 -13.96
C LEU A 190 -11.07 -26.73 -14.22
N GLY A 191 -12.36 -26.98 -13.94
CA GLY A 191 -13.02 -28.27 -14.14
C GLY A 191 -12.64 -29.35 -13.13
N ARG A 192 -11.43 -29.27 -12.55
CA ARG A 192 -10.94 -30.16 -11.48
C ARG A 192 -10.06 -29.36 -10.51
N ASP A 193 -9.88 -29.89 -9.31
CA ASP A 193 -8.96 -29.28 -8.34
C ASP A 193 -7.51 -29.34 -8.86
N VAL A 194 -6.79 -28.25 -8.69
CA VAL A 194 -5.37 -28.13 -9.01
C VAL A 194 -4.60 -27.97 -7.71
N VAL A 195 -3.65 -28.88 -7.49
CA VAL A 195 -2.82 -28.93 -6.27
C VAL A 195 -1.46 -28.34 -6.57
N ILE A 196 -1.09 -27.27 -5.88
CA ILE A 196 0.20 -26.59 -6.03
C ILE A 196 0.96 -26.76 -4.72
N SER A 197 2.09 -27.48 -4.77
CA SER A 197 3.02 -27.63 -3.65
C SER A 197 3.73 -26.31 -3.36
N GLU A 198 3.96 -25.97 -2.09
CA GLU A 198 4.78 -24.81 -1.69
C GLU A 198 6.21 -24.92 -2.25
N THR A 199 6.76 -26.13 -2.31
CA THR A 199 8.12 -26.37 -2.80
C THR A 199 8.26 -26.07 -4.29
N GLU A 200 7.35 -26.59 -5.12
CA GLU A 200 7.34 -26.35 -6.56
C GLU A 200 6.82 -24.96 -6.90
N GLY A 201 5.75 -24.55 -6.23
CA GLY A 201 5.08 -23.26 -6.42
C GLY A 201 4.25 -23.16 -7.70
N TRP A 202 4.10 -24.27 -8.45
CA TRP A 202 3.29 -24.33 -9.67
C TRP A 202 2.75 -25.74 -9.93
N ALA A 203 1.78 -25.84 -10.81
CA ALA A 203 1.22 -27.08 -11.32
C ALA A 203 0.80 -26.89 -12.79
N PRO A 204 0.74 -27.97 -13.62
CA PRO A 204 0.27 -27.88 -14.99
C PRO A 204 -1.21 -27.46 -15.04
N CYS A 205 -1.56 -26.64 -16.04
CA CYS A 205 -2.94 -26.25 -16.28
C CYS A 205 -3.77 -27.46 -16.75
N PRO A 206 -5.00 -27.68 -16.25
CA PRO A 206 -5.87 -28.76 -16.68
C PRO A 206 -6.26 -28.72 -18.16
N HIS A 207 -6.22 -27.54 -18.77
CA HIS A 207 -6.62 -27.29 -20.15
C HIS A 207 -5.44 -27.28 -21.14
N ASP A 208 -4.23 -26.98 -20.65
CA ASP A 208 -3.01 -26.96 -21.42
C ASP A 208 -1.83 -27.35 -20.52
N GLU A 209 -1.39 -28.59 -20.63
CA GLU A 209 -0.32 -29.13 -19.78
C GLU A 209 1.05 -28.44 -19.97
N ASN A 210 1.24 -27.70 -21.07
CA ASN A 210 2.45 -26.92 -21.31
C ASN A 210 2.44 -25.57 -20.58
N GLU A 211 1.28 -25.11 -20.13
CA GLU A 211 1.16 -23.84 -19.41
C GLU A 211 1.03 -24.08 -17.90
N PRO A 212 1.90 -23.48 -17.09
CA PRO A 212 1.83 -23.62 -15.65
C PRO A 212 0.79 -22.68 -15.02
N ILE A 213 0.18 -23.15 -13.93
CA ILE A 213 -0.56 -22.32 -12.97
C ILE A 213 0.37 -22.13 -11.79
N TYR A 214 0.68 -20.87 -11.49
CA TYR A 214 1.56 -20.48 -10.40
C TYR A 214 0.82 -20.22 -9.10
N LEU A 215 1.47 -20.42 -7.96
CA LEU A 215 0.96 -20.07 -6.64
C LEU A 215 0.56 -18.59 -6.57
N THR A 216 1.26 -17.71 -7.26
CA THR A 216 0.97 -16.27 -7.32
C THR A 216 -0.27 -15.90 -8.15
N ASP A 217 -0.82 -16.84 -8.94
CA ASP A 217 -2.04 -16.59 -9.70
C ASP A 217 -3.29 -16.39 -8.82
N VAL A 218 -3.22 -16.73 -7.53
CA VAL A 218 -4.29 -16.38 -6.58
C VAL A 218 -4.46 -14.88 -6.42
N LEU A 219 -3.41 -14.09 -6.70
CA LEU A 219 -3.42 -12.63 -6.69
C LEU A 219 -4.11 -12.04 -7.93
N ARG A 220 -4.36 -12.84 -8.98
CA ARG A 220 -5.04 -12.45 -10.20
C ARG A 220 -4.41 -11.26 -10.94
N LEU A 221 -3.11 -11.03 -10.75
CA LEU A 221 -2.40 -9.90 -11.35
C LEU A 221 -2.37 -9.97 -12.89
N GLY A 222 -2.34 -11.19 -13.45
CA GLY A 222 -2.38 -11.43 -14.90
C GLY A 222 -3.66 -10.95 -15.59
N GLU A 223 -4.75 -10.73 -14.84
CA GLU A 223 -6.02 -10.24 -15.41
C GLU A 223 -5.97 -8.76 -15.80
N ALA A 224 -5.06 -7.99 -15.20
CA ALA A 224 -4.80 -6.60 -15.58
C ALA A 224 -3.85 -6.47 -16.77
N PHE A 225 -3.24 -7.57 -17.22
CA PHE A 225 -2.26 -7.56 -18.30
C PHE A 225 -2.92 -7.43 -19.66
N ALA A 226 -2.41 -6.50 -20.48
CA ALA A 226 -2.79 -6.31 -21.87
C ALA A 226 -1.72 -6.89 -22.81
N GLU A 227 -2.13 -7.70 -23.79
CA GLU A 227 -1.22 -8.29 -24.79
C GLU A 227 -0.58 -7.20 -25.66
N GLU A 228 -1.28 -6.07 -25.85
CA GLU A 228 -0.82 -4.94 -26.64
C GLU A 228 -0.90 -3.64 -25.84
N GLY A 229 0.00 -2.70 -26.13
CA GLY A 229 -0.02 -1.37 -25.53
C GLY A 229 0.72 -1.31 -24.18
N SER A 230 0.27 -0.38 -23.32
CA SER A 230 0.87 -0.15 -22.02
C SER A 230 0.30 -1.07 -20.96
N ASN A 231 1.16 -1.65 -20.14
CA ASN A 231 0.82 -2.46 -18.97
C ASN A 231 1.01 -1.70 -17.64
N GLN A 232 1.03 -0.35 -17.69
CA GLN A 232 1.20 0.47 -16.50
C GLN A 232 0.18 0.13 -15.40
N GLN A 233 -1.07 -0.21 -15.77
CA GLN A 233 -2.09 -0.63 -14.80
C GLN A 233 -1.73 -1.94 -14.11
N ALA A 234 -1.24 -2.94 -14.86
CA ALA A 234 -0.80 -4.22 -14.29
C ALA A 234 0.40 -4.03 -13.36
N TYR A 235 1.35 -3.17 -13.72
CA TYR A 235 2.51 -2.86 -12.87
C TYR A 235 2.10 -2.09 -11.60
N THR A 236 1.22 -1.08 -11.72
CA THR A 236 0.71 -0.33 -10.55
C THR A 236 -0.06 -1.26 -9.60
N ARG A 237 -0.85 -2.19 -10.13
CA ARG A 237 -1.54 -3.21 -9.33
C ARG A 237 -0.55 -4.15 -8.65
N SER A 238 0.46 -4.62 -9.38
CA SER A 238 1.52 -5.46 -8.83
C SER A 238 2.29 -4.74 -7.72
N MET A 239 2.60 -3.46 -7.91
CA MET A 239 3.22 -2.61 -6.88
C MET A 239 2.37 -2.54 -5.63
N ASN A 240 1.09 -2.14 -5.75
CA ASN A 240 0.18 -2.03 -4.62
C ASN A 240 0.08 -3.34 -3.82
N VAL A 241 -0.06 -4.47 -4.52
CA VAL A 241 -0.08 -5.79 -3.87
C VAL A 241 1.23 -6.09 -3.15
N LEU A 242 2.35 -5.87 -3.82
CA LEU A 242 3.68 -6.18 -3.26
C LEU A 242 4.00 -5.32 -2.04
N GLU A 243 3.64 -4.03 -2.01
CA GLU A 243 3.78 -3.16 -0.83
C GLU A 243 3.06 -3.74 0.38
N HIS A 244 1.78 -4.07 0.23
CA HIS A 244 0.97 -4.60 1.33
C HIS A 244 1.35 -6.03 1.73
N LEU A 245 1.77 -6.86 0.78
CA LEU A 245 2.30 -8.19 1.09
C LEU A 245 3.67 -8.10 1.77
N LEU A 246 4.51 -7.14 1.41
CA LEU A 246 5.79 -6.89 2.07
C LEU A 246 5.58 -6.45 3.52
N LEU A 247 4.59 -5.60 3.81
CA LEU A 247 4.16 -5.28 5.17
C LEU A 247 3.83 -6.55 5.96
N ALA A 248 2.96 -7.40 5.41
CA ALA A 248 2.59 -8.66 6.05
C ALA A 248 3.80 -9.59 6.23
N HIS A 249 4.70 -9.61 5.25
CA HIS A 249 5.91 -10.40 5.27
C HIS A 249 6.88 -9.98 6.38
N PHE A 250 7.08 -8.66 6.57
CA PHE A 250 7.83 -8.12 7.71
C PHE A 250 7.23 -8.56 9.03
N VAL A 251 5.94 -8.32 9.22
CA VAL A 251 5.26 -8.64 10.47
C VAL A 251 5.32 -10.13 10.79
N MET A 252 5.05 -10.99 9.82
CA MET A 252 5.06 -12.44 10.00
C MET A 252 6.48 -12.97 10.22
N SER A 253 7.48 -12.51 9.45
CA SER A 253 8.87 -12.95 9.58
C SER A 253 9.45 -12.55 10.94
N MET A 254 9.23 -11.31 11.38
CA MET A 254 9.68 -10.85 12.69
C MET A 254 8.98 -11.59 13.82
N SER A 255 7.67 -11.81 13.70
CA SER A 255 6.90 -12.52 14.73
C SER A 255 7.30 -14.00 14.87
N ALA A 256 7.69 -14.64 13.77
CA ALA A 256 8.11 -16.04 13.75
C ALA A 256 9.54 -16.26 14.27
N ASN A 257 10.39 -15.24 14.20
CA ASN A 257 11.79 -15.34 14.63
C ASN A 257 11.94 -14.87 16.08
N PRO A 258 12.39 -15.74 17.02
CA PRO A 258 12.51 -15.38 18.45
C PRO A 258 13.42 -14.18 18.73
N VAL A 259 14.44 -13.94 17.89
CA VAL A 259 15.40 -12.85 18.06
C VAL A 259 14.76 -11.49 17.75
N THR A 260 13.92 -11.43 16.71
CA THR A 260 13.32 -10.17 16.25
C THR A 260 11.91 -9.94 16.78
N ALA A 261 11.29 -10.95 17.36
CA ALA A 261 9.91 -10.87 17.84
C ALA A 261 9.72 -9.78 18.93
N GLY A 262 10.73 -9.55 19.76
CA GLY A 262 10.74 -8.48 20.76
C GLY A 262 10.74 -7.07 20.15
N ALA A 263 11.25 -6.88 18.94
CA ALA A 263 11.20 -5.59 18.27
C ALA A 263 9.78 -5.13 17.93
N LEU A 264 8.80 -6.06 17.84
CA LEU A 264 7.38 -5.73 17.64
C LEU A 264 6.72 -5.09 18.87
N GLU A 265 7.38 -5.08 20.04
CA GLU A 265 6.86 -4.44 21.26
C GLU A 265 6.69 -2.93 21.10
N ASP A 266 7.50 -2.30 20.27
CA ASP A 266 7.35 -0.88 19.93
C ASP A 266 7.73 -0.60 18.48
N PHE A 267 6.85 -1.00 17.55
CA PHE A 267 7.13 -0.95 16.12
C PHE A 267 6.01 -0.26 15.33
N THR A 268 6.40 0.71 14.52
CA THR A 268 5.48 1.42 13.63
C THR A 268 5.79 1.13 12.16
N ILE A 269 4.80 0.71 11.38
CA ILE A 269 4.89 0.63 9.93
C ILE A 269 4.08 1.76 9.33
N LEU A 270 4.76 2.60 8.55
CA LEU A 270 4.19 3.72 7.81
C LEU A 270 4.19 3.42 6.32
N MET A 271 3.01 3.26 5.74
CA MET A 271 2.80 3.11 4.30
C MET A 271 2.61 4.49 3.64
N ASP A 272 3.17 4.71 2.44
CA ASP A 272 2.81 5.88 1.63
C ASP A 272 1.51 5.59 0.88
N GLY A 273 0.41 6.16 1.35
CA GLY A 273 -0.94 5.95 0.81
C GLY A 273 -1.91 5.23 1.74
N PRO A 274 -3.07 4.84 1.22
CA PRO A 274 -4.13 4.20 2.01
C PRO A 274 -3.80 2.75 2.36
N LEU A 275 -4.29 2.27 3.51
CA LEU A 275 -4.26 0.86 3.87
C LEU A 275 -5.35 0.10 3.10
N ALA A 276 -5.10 -0.12 1.80
CA ALA A 276 -6.09 -0.68 0.89
C ALA A 276 -5.46 -1.47 -0.26
N LEU A 277 -6.10 -2.59 -0.62
CA LEU A 277 -5.79 -3.38 -1.80
C LEU A 277 -6.90 -3.21 -2.83
N PHE A 278 -6.52 -2.91 -4.07
CA PHE A 278 -7.47 -2.58 -5.13
C PHE A 278 -7.50 -3.63 -6.24
N GLY A 279 -8.64 -3.74 -6.90
CA GLY A 279 -8.87 -4.65 -8.03
C GLY A 279 -9.04 -6.09 -7.58
N GLU A 280 -8.61 -7.04 -8.41
CA GLU A 280 -8.82 -8.48 -8.21
C GLU A 280 -8.14 -9.03 -6.93
N PRO A 281 -6.96 -8.54 -6.50
CA PRO A 281 -6.35 -8.97 -5.24
C PRO A 281 -7.01 -8.39 -3.98
N ALA A 282 -8.05 -7.58 -4.11
CA ALA A 282 -8.66 -6.85 -2.99
C ALA A 282 -9.04 -7.74 -1.79
N SER A 283 -9.46 -8.99 -2.03
CA SER A 283 -9.82 -9.93 -0.95
C SER A 283 -8.72 -10.13 0.10
N PHE A 284 -7.46 -9.93 -0.28
CA PHE A 284 -6.33 -10.04 0.66
C PHE A 284 -6.32 -8.96 1.75
N HIS A 285 -7.10 -7.86 1.60
CA HIS A 285 -7.27 -6.89 2.68
C HIS A 285 -7.82 -7.56 3.96
N GLY A 286 -8.77 -8.50 3.79
CA GLY A 286 -9.35 -9.25 4.90
C GLY A 286 -8.35 -10.20 5.55
N ALA A 287 -7.46 -10.82 4.76
CA ALA A 287 -6.38 -11.67 5.28
C ALA A 287 -5.38 -10.86 6.11
N ILE A 288 -4.94 -9.70 5.62
CA ILE A 288 -4.03 -8.81 6.36
C ILE A 288 -4.70 -8.30 7.63
N MET A 289 -5.95 -7.87 7.57
CA MET A 289 -6.71 -7.42 8.73
C MET A 289 -6.78 -8.50 9.82
N LYS A 290 -7.11 -9.73 9.44
CA LYS A 290 -7.18 -10.86 10.38
C LYS A 290 -5.80 -11.23 10.92
N MET A 291 -4.76 -11.24 10.09
CA MET A 291 -3.39 -11.49 10.51
C MET A 291 -2.94 -10.49 11.59
N LEU A 292 -3.19 -9.19 11.38
CA LEU A 292 -2.86 -8.14 12.35
C LEU A 292 -3.65 -8.30 13.66
N HIS A 293 -4.94 -8.64 13.57
CA HIS A 293 -5.77 -8.92 14.75
C HIS A 293 -5.26 -10.13 15.54
N ASP A 294 -4.97 -11.24 14.86
CA ASP A 294 -4.49 -12.46 15.50
C ASP A 294 -3.10 -12.25 16.15
N LEU A 295 -2.24 -11.41 15.55
CA LEU A 295 -0.97 -11.04 16.17
C LEU A 295 -1.20 -10.27 17.48
N ARG A 296 -2.04 -9.24 17.46
CA ARG A 296 -2.39 -8.44 18.65
C ARG A 296 -3.01 -9.30 19.75
N THR A 297 -3.83 -10.28 19.37
CA THR A 297 -4.46 -11.21 20.33
C THR A 297 -3.45 -12.15 20.96
N ARG A 298 -2.48 -12.66 20.19
CA ARG A 298 -1.45 -13.58 20.68
C ARG A 298 -0.32 -12.88 21.44
N ARG A 299 -0.11 -11.59 21.17
CA ARG A 299 0.94 -10.75 21.76
C ARG A 299 0.36 -9.39 22.15
N PRO A 300 -0.45 -9.34 23.22
CA PRO A 300 -1.08 -8.09 23.66
C PRO A 300 -0.07 -7.04 24.12
N GLU A 301 1.16 -7.45 24.46
CA GLU A 301 2.27 -6.55 24.78
C GLU A 301 2.85 -5.86 23.55
N ALA A 302 2.65 -6.42 22.36
CA ALA A 302 3.18 -5.85 21.13
C ALA A 302 2.40 -4.59 20.72
N LYS A 303 3.07 -3.46 20.78
CA LYS A 303 2.55 -2.16 20.28
C LYS A 303 2.87 -1.99 18.81
N LEU A 304 2.39 -2.93 17.99
CA LEU A 304 2.51 -2.82 16.55
C LEU A 304 1.49 -1.82 16.01
N ARG A 305 2.00 -0.73 15.48
CA ARG A 305 1.22 0.31 14.80
C ARG A 305 1.37 0.17 13.30
N VAL A 306 0.28 -0.04 12.60
CA VAL A 306 0.24 -0.06 11.14
C VAL A 306 -0.63 1.09 10.68
N VAL A 307 -0.01 2.05 10.01
CA VAL A 307 -0.65 3.27 9.54
C VAL A 307 -0.28 3.57 8.09
N GLY A 308 -1.18 4.25 7.39
CA GLY A 308 -0.93 4.78 6.06
C GLY A 308 -1.17 6.29 6.05
N VAL A 309 -0.39 7.03 5.28
CA VAL A 309 -0.56 8.47 5.14
C VAL A 309 -0.70 8.82 3.67
N ALA A 310 -1.87 9.32 3.30
CA ALA A 310 -2.08 9.89 1.98
C ALA A 310 -1.88 11.42 2.03
N LYS A 311 -1.04 11.92 1.13
CA LYS A 311 -0.71 13.36 0.97
C LYS A 311 -1.54 14.00 -0.12
N THR A 312 -2.16 13.22 -0.96
CA THR A 312 -2.98 13.63 -2.10
C THR A 312 -4.27 12.83 -2.11
N GLY A 313 -5.24 13.27 -2.90
CA GLY A 313 -6.52 12.61 -3.03
C GLY A 313 -7.67 13.41 -2.43
N ARG A 314 -8.88 12.94 -2.68
CA ARG A 314 -10.10 13.70 -2.39
C ARG A 314 -10.30 14.06 -0.91
N VAL A 315 -9.84 13.22 0.02
CA VAL A 315 -9.93 13.54 1.45
C VAL A 315 -8.98 14.66 1.82
N VAL A 316 -7.77 14.65 1.27
CA VAL A 316 -6.78 15.72 1.50
C VAL A 316 -7.25 17.02 0.83
N GLU A 317 -7.74 16.95 -0.41
CA GLU A 317 -8.34 18.10 -1.10
C GLU A 317 -9.49 18.70 -0.28
N HIS A 318 -10.38 17.86 0.24
CA HIS A 318 -11.43 18.29 1.15
C HIS A 318 -10.87 18.90 2.45
N GLY A 319 -9.78 18.37 2.98
CA GLY A 319 -9.07 18.98 4.12
C GLY A 319 -8.58 20.39 3.83
N HIS A 320 -8.09 20.65 2.62
CA HIS A 320 -7.71 22.00 2.18
C HIS A 320 -8.92 22.91 1.99
N GLU A 321 -10.06 22.41 1.52
CA GLU A 321 -11.32 23.17 1.49
C GLU A 321 -11.77 23.59 2.90
N LEU A 322 -11.51 22.74 3.91
CA LEU A 322 -11.80 23.02 5.30
C LEU A 322 -10.72 23.86 6.00
N ALA A 323 -9.64 24.22 5.32
CA ALA A 323 -8.48 24.88 5.93
C ALA A 323 -8.87 26.18 6.67
N GLU A 324 -9.78 27.00 6.13
CA GLU A 324 -10.26 28.21 6.79
C GLU A 324 -10.97 27.91 8.13
N ILE A 325 -11.65 26.78 8.22
CA ILE A 325 -12.32 26.33 9.45
C ILE A 325 -11.30 25.77 10.44
N LEU A 326 -10.38 24.94 9.95
CA LEU A 326 -9.42 24.17 10.75
C LEU A 326 -8.19 24.99 11.15
N GLN A 327 -7.87 26.09 10.43
CA GLN A 327 -6.73 26.97 10.71
C GLN A 327 -7.10 28.26 11.43
N GLY A 328 -8.36 28.41 11.84
CA GLY A 328 -8.81 29.56 12.63
C GLY A 328 -8.04 29.68 13.95
N GLU A 329 -7.95 30.91 14.51
CA GLU A 329 -7.22 31.20 15.76
C GLU A 329 -7.57 30.27 16.92
N ARG A 330 -8.86 29.87 16.98
CA ARG A 330 -9.37 28.93 18.00
C ARG A 330 -8.63 27.59 18.01
N TYR A 331 -8.12 27.16 16.85
CA TYR A 331 -7.49 25.86 16.68
C TYR A 331 -5.97 25.97 16.45
N ARG A 332 -5.42 27.17 16.67
CA ARG A 332 -3.97 27.33 16.63
C ARG A 332 -3.33 26.36 17.63
N ASP A 333 -2.30 25.66 17.18
CA ASP A 333 -1.56 24.69 17.98
C ASP A 333 -2.39 23.47 18.47
N CYS A 334 -3.65 23.31 18.00
CA CYS A 334 -4.45 22.12 18.28
C CYS A 334 -4.15 21.00 17.29
N CYS A 335 -4.21 19.75 17.77
CA CYS A 335 -4.31 18.58 16.91
C CYS A 335 -5.77 18.15 16.81
N LEU A 336 -6.28 18.13 15.58
CA LEU A 336 -7.69 17.88 15.30
C LEU A 336 -7.83 16.62 14.46
N VAL A 337 -8.79 15.77 14.82
CA VAL A 337 -9.12 14.53 14.10
C VAL A 337 -10.58 14.58 13.68
N LEU A 338 -10.82 14.35 12.40
CA LEU A 338 -12.16 14.16 11.83
C LEU A 338 -12.28 12.74 11.30
N PRO A 339 -13.07 11.87 11.96
CA PRO A 339 -13.37 10.55 11.42
C PRO A 339 -14.20 10.66 10.14
N ILE A 340 -13.80 9.95 9.08
CA ILE A 340 -14.51 9.97 7.79
C ILE A 340 -15.48 8.81 7.74
N SER A 341 -16.77 9.08 8.04
CA SER A 341 -17.85 8.11 7.84
C SER A 341 -18.20 7.95 6.37
N ASP A 342 -18.84 6.83 6.01
CA ASP A 342 -19.34 6.63 4.65
C ASP A 342 -20.35 7.70 4.26
N GLU A 343 -21.26 8.08 5.19
CA GLU A 343 -22.23 9.16 4.97
C GLU A 343 -21.53 10.49 4.74
N TYR A 344 -20.57 10.87 5.61
CA TYR A 344 -19.77 12.07 5.45
C TYR A 344 -19.05 12.10 4.09
N ARG A 345 -18.38 10.99 3.75
CA ARG A 345 -17.62 10.85 2.50
C ARG A 345 -18.51 11.06 1.27
N TYR A 346 -19.63 10.34 1.18
CA TYR A 346 -20.52 10.44 0.02
C TYR A 346 -21.24 11.79 -0.07
N ARG A 347 -21.47 12.43 1.06
CA ARG A 347 -22.16 13.73 1.10
C ARG A 347 -21.22 14.89 0.76
N TYR A 348 -19.96 14.86 1.23
CA TYR A 348 -19.08 16.02 1.21
C TYR A 348 -17.78 15.84 0.41
N ILE A 349 -17.34 14.63 0.15
CA ILE A 349 -16.07 14.32 -0.52
C ILE A 349 -16.29 13.71 -1.89
N ASP A 350 -17.01 12.59 -1.97
CA ASP A 350 -17.19 11.80 -3.20
C ASP A 350 -18.52 12.13 -3.88
N TYR A 351 -18.68 13.38 -4.35
CA TYR A 351 -19.90 13.78 -5.06
C TYR A 351 -20.19 12.93 -6.27
N GLY A 352 -21.47 12.58 -6.44
CA GLY A 352 -21.92 11.81 -7.58
C GLY A 352 -21.47 10.36 -7.55
N ALA A 353 -21.02 9.85 -6.41
CA ALA A 353 -20.87 8.40 -6.22
C ALA A 353 -22.19 7.73 -6.58
N LYS A 354 -22.12 6.78 -7.52
CA LYS A 354 -23.33 6.20 -8.14
C LYS A 354 -24.20 5.41 -7.17
N ASP A 355 -23.68 5.02 -6.03
CA ASP A 355 -24.40 4.19 -5.07
C ASP A 355 -23.93 4.47 -3.62
N PRO A 356 -24.56 5.46 -2.95
CA PRO A 356 -24.25 5.79 -1.57
C PRO A 356 -24.67 4.69 -0.57
N SER A 357 -25.40 3.67 -1.01
CA SER A 357 -25.74 2.51 -0.18
C SER A 357 -24.57 1.54 0.00
N LYS A 358 -23.53 1.62 -0.84
CA LYS A 358 -22.33 0.81 -0.72
C LYS A 358 -21.39 1.40 0.32
N ASN A 359 -20.98 0.57 1.25
CA ASN A 359 -20.00 0.95 2.25
C ASN A 359 -18.63 1.19 1.59
N HIS A 360 -18.07 2.40 1.78
CA HIS A 360 -16.77 2.73 1.22
C HIS A 360 -15.69 1.80 1.75
N GLY A 361 -14.88 1.27 0.84
CA GLY A 361 -13.74 0.41 1.20
C GLY A 361 -14.12 -0.93 1.85
N ALA A 362 -15.39 -1.35 1.79
CA ALA A 362 -15.84 -2.61 2.39
C ALA A 362 -15.04 -3.80 1.90
N GLU A 363 -14.69 -3.82 0.61
CA GLU A 363 -14.00 -4.92 -0.07
C GLU A 363 -12.51 -4.65 -0.33
N THR A 364 -11.98 -3.51 0.11
CA THR A 364 -10.62 -3.09 -0.26
C THR A 364 -9.78 -2.61 0.92
N TYR A 365 -10.36 -1.88 1.89
CA TYR A 365 -9.63 -1.26 2.98
C TYR A 365 -9.47 -2.20 4.18
N TYR A 366 -8.29 -2.17 4.80
CA TYR A 366 -8.03 -2.78 6.11
C TYR A 366 -7.61 -1.74 7.16
N GLY A 367 -7.86 -0.45 6.88
CA GLY A 367 -7.66 0.68 7.79
C GLY A 367 -8.77 1.71 7.68
N GLN A 368 -9.03 2.43 8.79
CA GLN A 368 -9.99 3.54 8.84
C GLN A 368 -9.29 4.84 8.45
N PRO A 369 -9.83 5.60 7.48
CA PRO A 369 -9.36 6.94 7.17
C PRO A 369 -9.85 7.97 8.18
N PHE A 370 -8.94 8.85 8.58
CA PHE A 370 -9.18 10.04 9.39
C PHE A 370 -8.55 11.24 8.69
N LEU A 371 -9.23 12.37 8.67
CA LEU A 371 -8.59 13.62 8.32
C LEU A 371 -7.96 14.18 9.59
N VAL A 372 -6.67 14.43 9.56
CA VAL A 372 -5.90 14.93 10.70
C VAL A 372 -5.30 16.28 10.34
N ARG A 373 -5.45 17.24 11.27
CA ARG A 373 -4.69 18.47 11.29
C ARG A 373 -3.74 18.42 12.49
N GLY A 374 -2.45 18.39 12.23
CA GLY A 374 -1.42 18.40 13.25
C GLY A 374 -1.28 19.77 13.96
N THR A 375 -0.58 19.79 15.09
CA THR A 375 -0.28 21.02 15.85
C THR A 375 0.48 22.05 15.01
N ASN A 376 1.29 21.60 14.06
CA ASN A 376 2.00 22.45 13.09
C ASN A 376 1.14 22.98 11.94
N GLY A 377 -0.16 22.64 11.92
CA GLY A 377 -1.11 23.05 10.88
C GLY A 377 -1.11 22.17 9.63
N ALA A 378 -0.26 21.15 9.53
CA ALA A 378 -0.26 20.21 8.42
C ALA A 378 -1.57 19.39 8.38
N ILE A 379 -2.11 19.21 7.18
CA ILE A 379 -3.36 18.44 6.95
C ILE A 379 -3.02 17.21 6.10
N TYR A 380 -3.42 16.04 6.58
CA TYR A 380 -3.20 14.77 5.89
C TYR A 380 -4.31 13.76 6.18
N GLU A 381 -4.47 12.79 5.30
CA GLU A 381 -5.34 11.64 5.54
C GLU A 381 -4.52 10.53 6.20
N LEU A 382 -4.88 10.18 7.44
CA LEU A 382 -4.27 9.10 8.20
C LEU A 382 -5.17 7.87 8.17
N HIS A 383 -4.64 6.77 7.68
CA HIS A 383 -5.26 5.46 7.78
C HIS A 383 -4.70 4.71 8.97
N VAL A 384 -5.55 4.23 9.86
CA VAL A 384 -5.14 3.36 10.98
C VAL A 384 -5.73 1.98 10.77
N ALA A 385 -4.87 0.95 10.83
CA ALA A 385 -5.30 -0.44 10.61
C ALA A 385 -6.43 -0.83 11.58
N TYR A 386 -7.49 -1.46 11.04
CA TYR A 386 -8.62 -1.92 11.84
C TYR A 386 -8.18 -2.84 12.97
N PRO A 387 -8.66 -2.64 14.19
CA PRO A 387 -8.39 -3.54 15.32
C PRO A 387 -9.27 -4.79 15.32
N PHE A 388 -10.12 -4.97 14.31
CA PHE A 388 -11.13 -6.03 14.21
C PHE A 388 -10.63 -7.20 13.37
N ALA A 389 -11.05 -8.44 13.72
CA ALA A 389 -10.73 -9.62 12.92
C ALA A 389 -11.45 -9.67 11.57
N ARG A 390 -12.65 -9.08 11.50
CA ARG A 390 -13.51 -9.08 10.30
C ARG A 390 -14.51 -7.94 10.32
N LYS A 391 -15.03 -7.59 9.15
CA LYS A 391 -16.09 -6.60 8.97
C LYS A 391 -17.47 -7.29 9.16
N GLY A 392 -17.91 -7.44 10.40
CA GLY A 392 -19.17 -8.09 10.77
C GLY A 392 -20.31 -7.11 11.04
N ALA A 393 -21.38 -7.59 11.68
CA ALA A 393 -22.48 -6.74 12.12
C ALA A 393 -21.98 -5.65 13.06
N GLY A 394 -22.49 -4.40 12.91
CA GLY A 394 -22.06 -3.24 13.70
C GLY A 394 -20.71 -2.64 13.30
N PHE A 395 -20.00 -3.22 12.33
CA PHE A 395 -18.68 -2.73 11.91
C PHE A 395 -18.68 -1.26 11.49
N GLN A 396 -19.73 -0.79 10.82
CA GLN A 396 -19.83 0.61 10.34
C GLN A 396 -19.84 1.62 11.48
N GLN A 397 -20.43 1.28 12.62
CA GLN A 397 -20.39 2.11 13.83
C GLN A 397 -19.07 1.94 14.56
N ALA A 398 -18.63 0.71 14.77
CA ALA A 398 -17.39 0.41 15.48
C ALA A 398 -16.14 1.01 14.82
N LYS A 399 -16.06 1.03 13.48
CA LYS A 399 -14.93 1.64 12.76
C LYS A 399 -14.83 3.16 12.95
N MET A 400 -15.90 3.83 13.38
CA MET A 400 -15.94 5.27 13.62
C MET A 400 -15.61 5.65 15.05
N ASP A 401 -15.61 4.69 15.95
CA ASP A 401 -15.32 4.92 17.37
C ASP A 401 -13.80 5.07 17.57
N LEU A 402 -13.39 6.28 17.96
CA LEU A 402 -11.99 6.65 18.13
C LEU A 402 -11.29 5.84 19.22
N ASP A 403 -12.01 5.42 20.24
CA ASP A 403 -11.46 4.68 21.38
C ASP A 403 -10.81 3.35 20.93
N HIS A 404 -11.30 2.76 19.83
CA HIS A 404 -10.68 1.56 19.24
C HIS A 404 -9.29 1.78 18.65
N TYR A 405 -8.93 3.04 18.35
CA TYR A 405 -7.68 3.39 17.67
C TYR A 405 -6.75 4.23 18.55
N GLU A 406 -7.24 4.71 19.70
CA GLU A 406 -6.61 5.79 20.50
C GLU A 406 -5.11 5.54 20.71
N GLY A 407 -4.73 4.39 21.26
CA GLY A 407 -3.32 4.08 21.55
C GLY A 407 -2.44 4.08 20.30
N VAL A 408 -2.93 3.52 19.18
CA VAL A 408 -2.19 3.47 17.92
C VAL A 408 -2.13 4.82 17.24
N MET A 409 -3.26 5.54 17.22
CA MET A 409 -3.40 6.78 16.47
C MET A 409 -2.65 7.93 17.14
N MET A 410 -2.74 8.09 18.46
CA MET A 410 -2.06 9.17 19.17
C MET A 410 -0.55 9.05 19.05
N GLU A 411 -0.01 7.84 19.20
CA GLU A 411 1.41 7.58 19.03
C GLU A 411 1.85 7.78 17.56
N ALA A 412 1.03 7.36 16.59
CA ALA A 412 1.32 7.59 15.17
C ALA A 412 1.35 9.09 14.83
N ILE A 413 0.39 9.88 15.31
CA ILE A 413 0.38 11.34 15.13
C ILE A 413 1.63 11.96 15.76
N SER A 414 1.99 11.56 16.98
CA SER A 414 3.20 12.05 17.66
C SER A 414 4.47 11.78 16.84
N LEU A 415 4.59 10.58 16.26
CA LEU A 415 5.70 10.22 15.37
C LEU A 415 5.67 11.04 14.07
N LEU A 416 4.48 11.24 13.47
CA LEU A 416 4.35 12.04 12.26
C LEU A 416 4.75 13.51 12.52
N GLU A 417 4.40 14.07 13.67
CA GLU A 417 4.83 15.41 14.07
C GLU A 417 6.33 15.49 14.36
N LEU A 418 6.90 14.50 15.05
CA LEU A 418 8.34 14.42 15.31
C LEU A 418 9.16 14.41 14.02
N PHE A 419 8.70 13.65 13.01
CA PHE A 419 9.34 13.54 11.71
C PHE A 419 8.83 14.55 10.68
N GLY A 420 7.90 15.42 11.06
CA GLY A 420 7.42 16.52 10.22
C GLY A 420 8.56 17.46 9.83
N THR A 421 8.49 18.02 8.62
CA THR A 421 9.50 18.94 8.12
C THR A 421 8.85 20.13 7.42
N PRO A 422 9.30 21.36 7.67
CA PRO A 422 8.82 22.53 6.96
C PRO A 422 9.32 22.62 5.51
N LEU A 423 10.25 21.73 5.11
CA LEU A 423 10.83 21.74 3.77
C LEU A 423 9.86 21.24 2.70
N TRP A 424 8.88 20.45 3.06
CA TRP A 424 7.85 19.91 2.16
C TRP A 424 6.50 19.97 2.86
N GLU A 425 5.56 20.60 2.21
CA GLU A 425 4.19 20.72 2.70
C GLU A 425 3.56 19.33 2.90
N ASN A 426 3.02 19.11 4.10
CA ASN A 426 2.39 17.84 4.50
C ASN A 426 3.27 16.58 4.41
N ALA A 427 4.60 16.70 4.43
CA ALA A 427 5.52 15.58 4.31
C ALA A 427 6.20 15.23 5.63
N ASN A 428 6.35 13.93 5.82
CA ASN A 428 7.14 13.32 6.89
C ASN A 428 8.49 12.85 6.32
N ILE A 429 9.59 13.05 7.05
CA ILE A 429 10.94 12.69 6.60
C ILE A 429 11.03 11.20 6.28
N VAL A 430 10.44 10.32 7.12
CA VAL A 430 10.50 8.87 6.93
C VAL A 430 9.81 8.46 5.64
N GLN A 431 8.62 9.01 5.38
CA GLN A 431 7.87 8.79 4.16
C GLN A 431 8.59 9.36 2.93
N HIS A 432 9.18 10.56 3.05
CA HIS A 432 9.98 11.15 1.98
C HIS A 432 11.21 10.30 1.64
N LEU A 433 11.91 9.78 2.65
CA LEU A 433 13.06 8.91 2.44
C LEU A 433 12.66 7.55 1.84
N ALA A 434 11.52 6.98 2.25
CA ALA A 434 10.96 5.78 1.63
C ALA A 434 10.64 6.06 0.15
N HIS A 435 9.96 7.17 -0.14
CA HIS A 435 9.65 7.61 -1.51
C HIS A 435 10.91 7.82 -2.35
N LYS A 436 11.90 8.54 -1.84
CA LYS A 436 13.20 8.72 -2.50
C LYS A 436 13.89 7.38 -2.76
N THR A 437 13.77 6.44 -1.84
CA THR A 437 14.33 5.09 -1.95
C THR A 437 13.63 4.27 -3.03
N ALA A 438 12.30 4.35 -3.13
CA ALA A 438 11.49 3.68 -4.14
C ALA A 438 11.54 4.38 -5.51
N SER A 439 11.78 5.70 -5.58
CA SER A 439 11.68 6.48 -6.82
C SER A 439 12.56 5.94 -7.94
N ILE A 440 11.96 5.80 -9.13
CA ILE A 440 12.63 5.42 -10.38
C ILE A 440 12.81 6.67 -11.27
N ALA A 441 11.93 7.66 -11.11
CA ALA A 441 11.84 8.83 -11.99
C ALA A 441 12.89 9.91 -11.73
N GLU A 442 13.60 9.89 -10.60
CA GLU A 442 14.71 10.82 -10.37
C GLU A 442 15.84 10.51 -11.35
N ARG A 443 16.06 11.49 -12.25
CA ARG A 443 17.11 11.50 -13.27
C ARG A 443 18.47 11.11 -12.66
N PRO A 444 19.01 9.99 -12.84
CA PRO A 444 19.42 9.23 -14.02
C PRO A 444 18.90 7.78 -14.04
N ALA A 445 18.20 7.31 -13.00
CA ALA A 445 17.82 5.90 -12.88
C ALA A 445 16.92 5.41 -14.04
N GLY A 446 15.93 6.21 -14.48
CA GLY A 446 15.08 5.85 -15.62
C GLY A 446 15.90 5.77 -16.92
N ARG A 447 16.81 6.71 -17.18
CA ARG A 447 17.70 6.67 -18.34
C ARG A 447 18.70 5.52 -18.28
N THR A 448 19.19 5.20 -17.09
CA THR A 448 20.10 4.06 -16.87
C THR A 448 19.37 2.75 -17.10
N LEU A 449 18.13 2.63 -16.63
CA LEU A 449 17.29 1.46 -16.89
C LEU A 449 16.97 1.31 -18.38
N ASP A 450 16.59 2.39 -19.08
CA ASP A 450 16.37 2.40 -20.53
C ASP A 450 17.64 1.93 -21.27
N ALA A 451 18.81 2.47 -20.89
CA ALA A 451 20.09 2.08 -21.48
C ALA A 451 20.42 0.62 -21.18
N PHE A 452 20.18 0.15 -19.96
CA PHE A 452 20.45 -1.22 -19.55
C PHE A 452 19.52 -2.22 -20.28
N ILE A 453 18.21 -1.98 -20.30
CA ILE A 453 17.23 -2.79 -21.02
C ILE A 453 17.62 -2.92 -22.48
N ARG A 454 17.93 -1.78 -23.13
CA ARG A 454 18.40 -1.76 -24.52
C ARG A 454 19.69 -2.55 -24.70
N SER A 455 20.68 -2.38 -23.81
CA SER A 455 21.97 -3.03 -23.93
C SER A 455 21.91 -4.56 -23.78
N VAL A 456 20.96 -5.06 -22.98
CA VAL A 456 20.81 -6.50 -22.72
C VAL A 456 19.94 -7.18 -23.78
N LEU A 457 18.81 -6.56 -24.15
CA LEU A 457 17.82 -7.20 -25.05
C LEU A 457 18.14 -6.99 -26.53
N THR A 458 18.89 -5.93 -26.91
CA THR A 458 19.28 -5.70 -28.32
C THR A 458 20.59 -6.39 -28.71
N ARG A 459 21.31 -7.02 -27.77
CA ARG A 459 22.51 -7.80 -28.04
C ARG A 459 22.24 -9.30 -28.34
N ARG A 460 20.96 -9.71 -28.34
CA ARG A 460 20.51 -11.01 -28.78
C ARG A 460 19.86 -10.90 -30.16
#